data_29b99d4161c949ee69e754f71d81ee30
#
_entry.id   29b99d4161c949ee69e754f71d81ee30
#
_cell.length_a   1.000
_cell.length_b   1.000
_cell.length_c   1.000
_cell.angle_alpha   90.00
_cell.angle_beta   90.00
_cell.angle_gamma   90.00
#
_symmetry.space_group_name_H-M   'P 1'
#
loop_
_entity.id
_entity.type
_entity.pdbx_description
1 polymer ?
#
loop_
_entity_poly.entity_id
_entity_poly.type
_entity_poly.pdbx_seq_one_letter_code
_entity_poly.pdbx_strand_id
1 'polypeptide(L)'
;MTADALKARPFRASIMQIEPQWIDYNGHLNMAYYNVMFDRAIDQLWATLGIGPDYMKERNGSTFTAECHVRYLREIHLGDPVEVSVWLLEADDKRLHTFEELRHASEGWLSATSENMSLHIDMGSRKVAAFPPDIRERIGAVVEAHSAVPRPEGIGRSVAMPAKR
;
A
#
# COMPACT_ATOMS: atom_id res chain seq x y z
N MET A 1 -0.55 -1.75 18.75
CA MET A 1 0.46 -1.85 17.67
C MET A 1 1.24 -3.13 17.86
N THR A 2 1.27 -4.02 16.89
CA THR A 2 2.04 -5.27 17.01
C THR A 2 3.53 -4.94 16.83
N ALA A 3 4.40 -5.59 17.61
CA ALA A 3 5.86 -5.44 17.54
C ALA A 3 6.44 -5.70 16.12
N ASP A 4 5.66 -6.28 15.26
CA ASP A 4 6.04 -6.63 13.88
C ASP A 4 6.02 -5.43 12.92
N ALA A 5 5.12 -4.46 13.12
CA ALA A 5 5.08 -3.24 12.33
C ALA A 5 6.24 -2.26 12.63
N LEU A 6 6.93 -2.47 13.76
CA LEU A 6 8.07 -1.65 14.22
C LEU A 6 9.43 -2.30 13.92
N LYS A 7 9.46 -3.42 13.20
CA LYS A 7 10.74 -3.99 12.76
C LYS A 7 11.30 -3.18 11.60
N ALA A 8 12.64 -3.06 11.52
CA ALA A 8 13.34 -2.44 10.40
C ALA A 8 13.21 -3.29 9.13
N ARG A 9 11.99 -3.42 8.62
CA ARG A 9 11.59 -4.10 7.37
C ARG A 9 10.26 -3.53 6.90
N PRO A 10 9.94 -3.60 5.58
CA PRO A 10 8.61 -3.23 5.11
C PRO A 10 7.53 -4.10 5.79
N PHE A 11 6.34 -3.54 5.96
CA PHE A 11 5.19 -4.34 6.36
C PHE A 11 4.91 -5.39 5.28
N ARG A 12 4.65 -6.64 5.68
CA ARG A 12 4.25 -7.72 4.77
C ARG A 12 2.81 -8.09 5.02
N ALA A 13 2.01 -7.99 3.97
CA ALA A 13 0.64 -8.46 3.98
C ALA A 13 0.58 -10.00 3.92
N SER A 14 -0.58 -10.55 4.26
CA SER A 14 -0.83 -11.97 4.09
C SER A 14 -0.80 -12.37 2.61
N ILE A 15 -0.35 -13.60 2.33
CA ILE A 15 -0.35 -14.16 0.97
C ILE A 15 -1.80 -14.18 0.44
N MET A 16 -1.98 -13.71 -0.79
CA MET A 16 -3.25 -13.67 -1.51
C MET A 16 -3.22 -14.64 -2.69
N GLN A 17 -4.39 -15.15 -3.06
CA GLN A 17 -4.61 -15.98 -4.23
C GLN A 17 -5.35 -15.18 -5.30
N ILE A 18 -5.05 -15.48 -6.55
CA ILE A 18 -5.72 -14.85 -7.70
C ILE A 18 -7.10 -15.49 -7.89
N GLU A 19 -8.13 -14.67 -7.89
CA GLU A 19 -9.51 -15.12 -8.10
C GLU A 19 -9.76 -15.33 -9.62
N PRO A 20 -10.43 -16.42 -10.04
CA PRO A 20 -10.59 -16.73 -11.47
C PRO A 20 -11.24 -15.62 -12.30
N GLN A 21 -12.18 -14.86 -11.72
CA GLN A 21 -12.86 -13.73 -12.37
C GLN A 21 -11.96 -12.50 -12.59
N TRP A 22 -10.73 -12.51 -12.06
CA TRP A 22 -9.75 -11.43 -12.26
C TRP A 22 -8.88 -11.63 -13.49
N ILE A 23 -8.94 -12.82 -14.10
CA ILE A 23 -8.19 -13.14 -15.32
C ILE A 23 -8.93 -12.57 -16.54
N ASP A 24 -8.22 -11.82 -17.35
CA ASP A 24 -8.77 -11.22 -18.56
C ASP A 24 -8.62 -12.14 -19.80
N TYR A 25 -9.07 -11.64 -20.96
CA TYR A 25 -9.01 -12.37 -22.22
C TYR A 25 -7.58 -12.69 -22.71
N ASN A 26 -6.55 -12.04 -22.15
CA ASN A 26 -5.15 -12.34 -22.45
C ASN A 26 -4.62 -13.53 -21.64
N GLY A 27 -5.39 -14.04 -20.67
CA GLY A 27 -5.02 -15.19 -19.84
C GLY A 27 -4.17 -14.84 -18.62
N HIS A 28 -4.01 -13.58 -18.29
CA HIS A 28 -3.31 -13.10 -17.10
C HIS A 28 -4.17 -12.15 -16.25
N LEU A 29 -3.68 -11.83 -15.07
CA LEU A 29 -4.36 -10.92 -14.15
C LEU A 29 -4.60 -9.56 -14.81
N ASN A 30 -5.87 -9.17 -14.88
CA ASN A 30 -6.25 -7.86 -15.40
C ASN A 30 -5.71 -6.73 -14.52
N MET A 31 -5.26 -5.66 -15.16
CA MET A 31 -4.60 -4.51 -14.52
C MET A 31 -5.39 -3.93 -13.33
N ALA A 32 -6.72 -3.93 -13.40
CA ALA A 32 -7.55 -3.35 -12.35
C ALA A 32 -7.45 -4.09 -11.02
N TYR A 33 -7.25 -5.41 -11.06
CA TYR A 33 -7.21 -6.24 -9.86
C TYR A 33 -5.87 -6.20 -9.11
N TYR A 34 -4.80 -5.69 -9.71
CA TYR A 34 -3.59 -5.34 -8.98
C TYR A 34 -3.90 -4.29 -7.91
N ASN A 35 -4.73 -3.29 -8.23
CA ASN A 35 -5.16 -2.28 -7.25
C ASN A 35 -5.97 -2.90 -6.10
N VAL A 36 -6.79 -3.91 -6.36
CA VAL A 36 -7.51 -4.64 -5.30
C VAL A 36 -6.55 -5.32 -4.33
N MET A 37 -5.44 -5.89 -4.84
CA MET A 37 -4.46 -6.54 -3.97
C MET A 37 -3.62 -5.53 -3.19
N PHE A 38 -3.24 -4.42 -3.79
CA PHE A 38 -2.58 -3.31 -3.10
C PHE A 38 -3.48 -2.73 -2.01
N ASP A 39 -4.75 -2.48 -2.30
CA ASP A 39 -5.75 -1.99 -1.34
C ASP A 39 -5.93 -2.96 -0.16
N ARG A 40 -6.08 -4.26 -0.42
CA ARG A 40 -6.16 -5.29 0.63
C ARG A 40 -4.89 -5.37 1.50
N ALA A 41 -3.73 -5.07 0.94
CA ALA A 41 -2.47 -5.06 1.67
C ALA A 41 -2.33 -3.82 2.56
N ILE A 42 -2.66 -2.65 2.00
CA ILE A 42 -2.60 -1.39 2.75
C ILE A 42 -3.60 -1.39 3.92
N ASP A 43 -4.79 -1.98 3.74
CA ASP A 43 -5.78 -2.14 4.81
C ASP A 43 -5.23 -2.93 6.01
N GLN A 44 -4.39 -3.94 5.78
CA GLN A 44 -3.73 -4.68 6.85
C GLN A 44 -2.72 -3.80 7.62
N LEU A 45 -1.98 -2.93 6.92
CA LEU A 45 -1.12 -1.95 7.57
C LEU A 45 -1.97 -0.92 8.35
N TRP A 46 -3.05 -0.40 7.74
CA TRP A 46 -3.96 0.53 8.40
C TRP A 46 -4.59 -0.07 9.67
N ALA A 47 -4.95 -1.34 9.64
CA ALA A 47 -5.44 -2.03 10.84
C ALA A 47 -4.38 -2.07 11.95
N THR A 48 -3.11 -2.30 11.64
CA THR A 48 -2.02 -2.28 12.64
C THR A 48 -1.75 -0.89 13.20
N LEU A 49 -1.98 0.16 12.42
CA LEU A 49 -1.88 1.56 12.86
C LEU A 49 -3.12 2.02 13.66
N GLY A 50 -4.20 1.25 13.64
CA GLY A 50 -5.47 1.61 14.27
C GLY A 50 -6.27 2.63 13.46
N ILE A 51 -6.11 2.65 12.15
CA ILE A 51 -6.88 3.49 11.20
C ILE A 51 -7.65 2.66 10.15
N GLY A 52 -7.89 1.37 10.46
CA GLY A 52 -8.71 0.48 9.65
C GLY A 52 -10.23 0.67 9.86
N PRO A 53 -11.06 -0.30 9.46
CA PRO A 53 -12.54 -0.17 9.47
C PRO A 53 -13.15 0.19 10.82
N ASP A 54 -12.57 -0.26 11.93
CA ASP A 54 -13.08 0.06 13.27
C ASP A 54 -12.82 1.53 13.64
N TYR A 55 -11.74 2.11 13.17
CA TYR A 55 -11.46 3.54 13.32
C TYR A 55 -12.57 4.44 12.75
N MET A 56 -13.10 4.07 11.59
CA MET A 56 -14.24 4.76 10.99
C MET A 56 -15.48 4.71 11.91
N LYS A 57 -15.76 3.54 12.50
CA LYS A 57 -16.93 3.35 13.38
C LYS A 57 -16.79 4.08 14.71
N GLU A 58 -15.59 4.01 15.30
CA GLU A 58 -15.34 4.48 16.67
C GLU A 58 -14.98 5.96 16.73
N ARG A 59 -14.26 6.47 15.73
CA ARG A 59 -13.66 7.80 15.73
C ARG A 59 -14.09 8.67 14.55
N ASN A 60 -14.96 8.18 13.67
CA ASN A 60 -15.48 8.89 12.51
C ASN A 60 -14.37 9.43 11.59
N GLY A 61 -13.25 8.73 11.50
CA GLY A 61 -12.11 9.03 10.65
C GLY A 61 -11.87 7.92 9.62
N SER A 62 -11.27 8.27 8.48
CA SER A 62 -10.90 7.32 7.43
C SER A 62 -9.69 7.81 6.65
N THR A 63 -9.17 6.98 5.76
CA THR A 63 -8.15 7.36 4.78
C THR A 63 -8.69 7.17 3.37
N PHE A 64 -8.46 8.17 2.49
CA PHE A 64 -8.82 8.09 1.08
C PHE A 64 -7.56 8.21 0.23
N THR A 65 -7.37 7.29 -0.70
CA THR A 65 -6.30 7.40 -1.70
C THR A 65 -6.63 8.54 -2.66
N ALA A 66 -5.75 9.52 -2.72
CA ALA A 66 -5.92 10.70 -3.57
C ALA A 66 -5.14 10.58 -4.89
N GLU A 67 -4.04 9.85 -4.88
CA GLU A 67 -3.18 9.65 -6.04
C GLU A 67 -2.57 8.25 -5.98
N CYS A 68 -2.46 7.60 -7.13
CA CYS A 68 -1.89 6.27 -7.26
C CYS A 68 -1.11 6.18 -8.58
N HIS A 69 0.12 5.67 -8.51
CA HIS A 69 0.93 5.36 -9.67
C HIS A 69 1.32 3.88 -9.66
N VAL A 70 0.70 3.08 -10.54
CA VAL A 70 0.95 1.65 -10.65
C VAL A 70 1.86 1.35 -11.85
N ARG A 71 2.82 0.45 -11.65
CA ARG A 71 3.68 -0.09 -12.70
C ARG A 71 3.53 -1.60 -12.76
N TYR A 72 3.28 -2.11 -13.95
CA TYR A 72 3.17 -3.54 -14.25
C TYR A 72 4.48 -3.99 -14.90
N LEU A 73 5.18 -4.94 -14.31
CA LEU A 73 6.53 -5.33 -14.69
C LEU A 73 6.60 -6.79 -15.18
N ARG A 74 5.77 -7.66 -14.61
CA ARG A 74 5.67 -9.07 -14.98
C ARG A 74 4.27 -9.59 -14.70
N GLU A 75 3.73 -10.38 -15.62
CA GLU A 75 2.39 -10.94 -15.55
C GLU A 75 2.22 -11.91 -14.37
N ILE A 76 1.02 -11.93 -13.82
CA ILE A 76 0.52 -12.88 -12.82
C ILE A 76 -0.57 -13.73 -13.47
N HIS A 77 -0.59 -15.02 -13.17
CA HIS A 77 -1.56 -15.97 -13.69
C HIS A 77 -2.43 -16.57 -12.59
N LEU A 78 -3.51 -17.24 -13.01
CA LEU A 78 -4.35 -17.99 -12.07
C LEU A 78 -3.52 -19.08 -11.37
N GLY A 79 -3.63 -19.11 -10.04
CA GLY A 79 -2.88 -20.07 -9.20
C GLY A 79 -1.56 -19.54 -8.65
N ASP A 80 -1.06 -18.40 -9.15
CA ASP A 80 0.13 -17.78 -8.59
C ASP A 80 -0.18 -17.17 -7.21
N PRO A 81 0.55 -17.58 -6.15
CA PRO A 81 0.42 -16.93 -4.85
C PRO A 81 1.19 -15.61 -4.87
N VAL A 82 0.60 -14.56 -4.34
CA VAL A 82 1.21 -13.23 -4.29
C VAL A 82 1.30 -12.67 -2.88
N GLU A 83 2.36 -11.90 -2.62
CA GLU A 83 2.56 -11.16 -1.38
C GLU A 83 2.86 -9.70 -1.71
N VAL A 84 2.30 -8.78 -0.92
CA VAL A 84 2.58 -7.35 -1.03
C VAL A 84 3.39 -6.91 0.18
N SER A 85 4.51 -6.23 -0.10
CA SER A 85 5.28 -5.51 0.90
C SER A 85 4.95 -4.02 0.82
N VAL A 86 4.76 -3.36 1.96
CA VAL A 86 4.35 -1.95 2.04
C VAL A 86 5.39 -1.16 2.83
N TRP A 87 5.91 -0.10 2.23
CA TRP A 87 6.71 0.94 2.91
C TRP A 87 5.83 2.16 3.18
N LEU A 88 5.74 2.59 4.42
CA LEU A 88 5.29 3.92 4.74
C LEU A 88 6.52 4.83 4.68
N LEU A 89 6.63 5.59 3.58
CA LEU A 89 7.82 6.37 3.25
C LEU A 89 7.90 7.67 4.02
N GLU A 90 6.78 8.37 4.07
CA GLU A 90 6.65 9.70 4.66
C GLU A 90 5.22 9.89 5.18
N ALA A 91 5.07 10.75 6.17
CA ALA A 91 3.78 11.19 6.66
C ALA A 91 3.86 12.61 7.22
N ASP A 92 2.76 13.33 7.14
CA ASP A 92 2.56 14.58 7.86
C ASP A 92 1.30 14.50 8.75
N ASP A 93 0.77 15.64 9.15
CA ASP A 93 -0.42 15.70 10.01
C ASP A 93 -1.71 15.17 9.35
N LYS A 94 -1.76 15.01 8.01
CA LYS A 94 -2.96 14.64 7.23
C LYS A 94 -2.71 13.64 6.12
N ARG A 95 -1.45 13.37 5.73
CA ARG A 95 -1.09 12.63 4.53
C ARG A 95 -0.16 11.46 4.86
N LEU A 96 -0.31 10.40 4.07
CA LEU A 96 0.53 9.21 4.13
C LEU A 96 1.03 8.92 2.71
N HIS A 97 2.36 8.86 2.54
CA HIS A 97 3.01 8.48 1.30
C HIS A 97 3.51 7.04 1.44
N THR A 98 2.98 6.12 0.63
CA THR A 98 3.34 4.71 0.65
C THR A 98 3.91 4.25 -0.68
N PHE A 99 4.73 3.21 -0.60
CA PHE A 99 5.18 2.44 -1.76
C PHE A 99 4.97 0.97 -1.51
N GLU A 100 4.50 0.25 -2.51
CA GLU A 100 4.12 -1.14 -2.41
C GLU A 100 4.78 -1.95 -3.51
N GLU A 101 5.26 -3.15 -3.18
CA GLU A 101 5.77 -4.13 -4.11
C GLU A 101 4.92 -5.40 -4.03
N LEU A 102 4.33 -5.80 -5.17
CA LEU A 102 3.66 -7.08 -5.32
C LEU A 102 4.62 -8.07 -5.94
N ARG A 103 4.86 -9.18 -5.24
CA ARG A 103 5.78 -10.24 -5.65
C ARG A 103 5.09 -11.59 -5.69
N HIS A 104 5.59 -12.47 -6.55
CA HIS A 104 5.24 -13.89 -6.46
C HIS A 104 5.76 -14.45 -5.14
N ALA A 105 4.86 -14.99 -4.29
CA ALA A 105 5.19 -15.29 -2.90
C ALA A 105 6.21 -16.43 -2.75
N SER A 106 6.25 -17.39 -3.68
CA SER A 106 7.18 -18.52 -3.62
C SER A 106 8.48 -18.26 -4.36
N GLU A 107 8.44 -17.57 -5.50
CA GLU A 107 9.61 -17.36 -6.37
C GLU A 107 10.29 -16.00 -6.13
N GLY A 108 9.63 -15.05 -5.47
CA GLY A 108 10.19 -13.78 -5.03
C GLY A 108 10.34 -12.69 -6.10
N TRP A 109 10.04 -12.96 -7.39
CA TRP A 109 10.17 -11.96 -8.43
C TRP A 109 9.10 -10.86 -8.31
N LEU A 110 9.49 -9.64 -8.68
CA LEU A 110 8.63 -8.46 -8.64
C LEU A 110 7.68 -8.45 -9.84
N SER A 111 6.39 -8.38 -9.56
CA SER A 111 5.34 -8.30 -10.59
C SER A 111 4.86 -6.89 -10.83
N ALA A 112 4.57 -6.14 -9.78
CA ALA A 112 4.06 -4.79 -9.89
C ALA A 112 4.47 -3.93 -8.70
N THR A 113 4.42 -2.61 -8.88
CA THR A 113 4.60 -1.63 -7.81
C THR A 113 3.45 -0.64 -7.81
N SER A 114 3.10 -0.13 -6.63
CA SER A 114 2.15 0.97 -6.45
C SER A 114 2.76 2.03 -5.55
N GLU A 115 2.71 3.30 -5.95
CA GLU A 115 3.08 4.45 -5.14
C GLU A 115 1.84 5.29 -4.90
N ASN A 116 1.52 5.57 -3.63
CA ASN A 116 0.23 6.16 -3.28
C ASN A 116 0.38 7.33 -2.32
N MET A 117 -0.49 8.32 -2.51
CA MET A 117 -0.76 9.39 -1.56
C MET A 117 -2.16 9.21 -0.97
N SER A 118 -2.25 8.98 0.34
CA SER A 118 -3.51 8.87 1.07
C SER A 118 -3.72 10.08 1.97
N LEU A 119 -4.98 10.50 2.09
CA LEU A 119 -5.42 11.64 2.91
C LEU A 119 -6.26 11.15 4.07
N HIS A 120 -6.03 11.69 5.26
CA HIS A 120 -6.94 11.50 6.39
C HIS A 120 -8.18 12.36 6.24
N ILE A 121 -9.35 11.75 6.42
CA ILE A 121 -10.66 12.35 6.22
C ILE A 121 -11.45 12.31 7.52
N ASP A 122 -11.97 13.44 7.95
CA ASP A 122 -13.08 13.50 8.89
C ASP A 122 -14.38 13.13 8.18
N MET A 123 -14.99 12.02 8.60
CA MET A 123 -16.15 11.46 7.91
C MET A 123 -17.44 12.23 8.17
N GLY A 124 -17.48 13.06 9.23
CA GLY A 124 -18.61 13.92 9.51
C GLY A 124 -18.69 15.10 8.56
N SER A 125 -17.58 15.80 8.37
CA SER A 125 -17.49 16.93 7.44
C SER A 125 -17.13 16.52 6.00
N ARG A 126 -16.66 15.28 5.79
CA ARG A 126 -16.12 14.75 4.52
C ARG A 126 -14.95 15.58 3.98
N LYS A 127 -14.13 16.14 4.87
CA LYS A 127 -12.98 16.98 4.54
C LYS A 127 -11.69 16.39 5.07
N VAL A 128 -10.59 16.76 4.42
CA VAL A 128 -9.24 16.45 4.91
C VAL A 128 -9.05 17.07 6.29
N ALA A 129 -8.59 16.27 7.25
CA ALA A 129 -8.36 16.67 8.63
C ALA A 129 -7.07 16.06 9.17
N ALA A 130 -6.54 16.65 10.24
CA ALA A 130 -5.37 16.10 10.89
C ALA A 130 -5.68 14.77 11.59
N PHE A 131 -4.73 13.83 11.55
CA PHE A 131 -4.80 12.64 12.39
C PHE A 131 -4.79 13.01 13.87
N PRO A 132 -5.53 12.27 14.71
CA PRO A 132 -5.42 12.43 16.16
C PRO A 132 -3.98 12.19 16.66
N PRO A 133 -3.58 12.81 17.79
CA PRO A 133 -2.21 12.75 18.29
C PRO A 133 -1.67 11.32 18.49
N ASP A 134 -2.48 10.41 19.06
CA ASP A 134 -2.12 9.02 19.29
C ASP A 134 -1.92 8.22 17.99
N ILE A 135 -2.66 8.55 16.94
CA ILE A 135 -2.48 7.97 15.61
C ILE A 135 -1.20 8.51 14.96
N ARG A 136 -0.94 9.82 15.06
CA ARG A 136 0.30 10.42 14.53
C ARG A 136 1.55 9.82 15.18
N GLU A 137 1.52 9.56 16.47
CA GLU A 137 2.62 8.90 17.18
C GLU A 137 2.90 7.50 16.59
N ARG A 138 1.85 6.68 16.37
CA ARG A 138 1.99 5.36 15.76
C ARG A 138 2.51 5.42 14.33
N ILE A 139 1.98 6.34 13.53
CA ILE A 139 2.44 6.60 12.16
C ILE A 139 3.93 6.97 12.17
N GLY A 140 4.34 7.93 13.02
CA GLY A 140 5.72 8.36 13.14
C GLY A 140 6.68 7.22 13.50
N ALA A 141 6.29 6.34 14.41
CA ALA A 141 7.08 5.17 14.78
C ALA A 141 7.28 4.18 13.61
N VAL A 142 6.27 4.01 12.75
CA VAL A 142 6.39 3.15 11.56
C VAL A 142 7.23 3.82 10.47
N VAL A 143 7.07 5.13 10.24
CA VAL A 143 7.94 5.90 9.32
C VAL A 143 9.40 5.78 9.73
N GLU A 144 9.71 5.96 11.02
CA GLU A 144 11.06 5.80 11.55
C GLU A 144 11.61 4.39 11.30
N ALA A 145 10.83 3.35 11.64
CA ALA A 145 11.23 1.96 11.43
C ALA A 145 11.47 1.65 9.94
N HIS A 146 10.62 2.14 9.06
CA HIS A 146 10.75 1.93 7.61
C HIS A 146 11.87 2.77 6.99
N SER A 147 12.26 3.90 7.58
CA SER A 147 13.40 4.70 7.12
C SER A 147 14.74 3.99 7.27
N ALA A 148 14.85 3.04 8.19
CA ALA A 148 16.02 2.19 8.40
C ALA A 148 16.15 1.05 7.37
N VAL A 149 15.14 0.83 6.53
CA VAL A 149 15.14 -0.17 5.46
C VAL A 149 15.60 0.46 4.15
N PRO A 150 16.36 -0.26 3.30
CA PRO A 150 16.67 0.24 1.96
C PRO A 150 15.41 0.66 1.21
N ARG A 151 15.44 1.86 0.63
CA ARG A 151 14.31 2.34 -0.17
C ARG A 151 14.14 1.49 -1.42
N PRO A 152 12.91 1.10 -1.78
CA PRO A 152 12.65 0.37 -3.01
C PRO A 152 12.94 1.23 -4.25
N GLU A 153 13.23 0.55 -5.35
CA GLU A 153 13.46 1.24 -6.64
C GLU A 153 12.14 1.71 -7.26
N GLY A 154 12.20 2.87 -7.93
CA GLY A 154 11.08 3.38 -8.73
C GLY A 154 10.16 4.35 -8.02
N ILE A 155 10.51 4.77 -6.81
CA ILE A 155 9.79 5.86 -6.10
C ILE A 155 9.94 7.16 -6.88
N GLY A 156 8.85 7.94 -6.96
CA GLY A 156 8.80 9.25 -7.62
C GLY A 156 8.85 9.20 -9.15
N ARG A 157 8.60 8.06 -9.77
CA ARG A 157 8.53 7.96 -11.23
C ARG A 157 7.25 8.58 -11.76
N SER A 158 7.39 9.33 -12.85
CA SER A 158 6.27 9.78 -13.66
C SER A 158 6.07 8.90 -14.89
N VAL A 159 4.85 8.89 -15.44
CA VAL A 159 4.56 8.29 -16.74
C VAL A 159 5.17 9.19 -17.82
N ALA A 160 6.23 8.71 -18.47
CA ALA A 160 6.92 9.44 -19.52
C ALA A 160 7.51 8.48 -20.56
N MET A 161 7.65 8.97 -21.78
CA MET A 161 8.40 8.24 -22.82
C MET A 161 9.88 8.16 -22.42
N PRO A 162 10.53 6.98 -22.54
CA PRO A 162 11.97 6.89 -22.31
C PRO A 162 12.73 7.78 -23.28
N ALA A 163 13.84 8.35 -22.81
CA ALA A 163 14.74 9.10 -23.69
C ALA A 163 15.18 8.21 -24.89
N LYS A 164 15.15 8.75 -26.09
CA LYS A 164 15.71 8.05 -27.26
C LYS A 164 17.20 7.83 -27.01
N ARG A 165 17.60 6.58 -27.08
CA ARG A 165 19.04 6.20 -27.04
C ARG A 165 19.71 6.62 -28.33
#